data_0123052fec8d2c2afd402bc1f2d4f9ac
#
_entry.id   0123052fec8d2c2afd402bc1f2d4f9ac
#
_cell.length_a   1.000
_cell.length_b   1.000
_cell.length_c   1.000
_cell.angle_alpha   90.00
_cell.angle_beta   90.00
_cell.angle_gamma   90.00
#
_symmetry.space_group_name_H-M   'P 1'
#
loop_
_entity.id
_entity.type
_entity.pdbx_description
1 polymer ?
#
loop_
_entity_poly.entity_id
_entity_poly.type
_entity_poly.pdbx_seq_one_letter_code
_entity_poly.pdbx_strand_id
1 'polypeptide(L)'
;MKFEDIEPYIVCKAAPLPAELNGRINSGFKNVEIHLEEWHVRDNIVSAIARRNILQSDLNVVGIHAPLKHDKLVNTLIPEVCINSDIRGEVSRTLSLAQDLAEVMKHKVYVVLHSLSSVELLKQEGQVWDSILSFFLKSIHEYPDVVYTFENITPICEVGTFVSGSCFENVSICKALREEIGQAYFFTTLDTCHALTTTRMFNLLSEYDNNIVCPKFDTFADINRKYVNNIHLSYVEQLGFAPGTHGIAHDLANHEAYSHFNECMEYITSLSGNMPYITLEVREQDYSNPQSSIAQRQNIAEYFNKE
;
A
#
# COMPACT_ATOMS: atom_id res chain seq x y z
N MET A 1 4.79 24.98 -1.47
CA MET A 1 5.44 23.82 -2.11
C MET A 1 5.06 23.83 -3.58
N LYS A 2 5.96 23.47 -4.50
CA LYS A 2 5.67 23.44 -5.93
C LYS A 2 5.57 22.00 -6.41
N PHE A 3 5.00 21.81 -7.59
CA PHE A 3 4.88 20.45 -8.18
C PHE A 3 6.26 19.77 -8.35
N GLU A 4 7.28 20.52 -8.75
CA GLU A 4 8.65 20.01 -8.93
C GLU A 4 9.27 19.46 -7.63
N ASP A 5 8.81 19.93 -6.47
CA ASP A 5 9.26 19.45 -5.15
C ASP A 5 8.62 18.08 -4.82
N ILE A 6 7.45 17.78 -5.38
CA ILE A 6 6.68 16.56 -5.15
C ILE A 6 6.89 15.50 -6.24
N GLU A 7 7.11 15.92 -7.48
CA GLU A 7 7.24 15.02 -8.63
C GLU A 7 8.23 13.87 -8.40
N PRO A 8 9.38 14.04 -7.71
CA PRO A 8 10.30 12.93 -7.42
C PRO A 8 9.72 11.84 -6.51
N TYR A 9 8.63 12.12 -5.81
CA TYR A 9 7.96 11.19 -4.91
C TYR A 9 6.73 10.53 -5.54
N ILE A 10 6.31 10.97 -6.74
CA ILE A 10 5.19 10.36 -7.45
C ILE A 10 5.63 9.02 -8.04
N VAL A 11 4.85 7.99 -7.72
CA VAL A 11 5.10 6.60 -8.07
C VAL A 11 3.89 6.07 -8.86
N CYS A 12 4.11 5.41 -9.97
CA CYS A 12 3.03 4.65 -10.63
C CYS A 12 3.03 3.20 -10.16
N LYS A 13 1.89 2.52 -10.26
CA LYS A 13 1.75 1.09 -9.98
C LYS A 13 1.75 0.30 -11.28
N ALA A 14 2.50 -0.81 -11.35
CA ALA A 14 2.54 -1.68 -12.52
C ALA A 14 2.84 -3.13 -12.14
N ALA A 15 2.27 -4.09 -12.89
CA ALA A 15 2.72 -5.47 -12.83
C ALA A 15 4.11 -5.61 -13.50
N PRO A 16 4.89 -6.68 -13.19
CA PRO A 16 6.20 -6.91 -13.81
C PRO A 16 6.09 -7.46 -15.23
N LEU A 17 5.23 -6.84 -16.05
CA LEU A 17 4.96 -7.18 -17.44
C LEU A 17 5.58 -6.12 -18.36
N PRO A 18 6.34 -6.51 -19.41
CA PRO A 18 7.02 -5.55 -20.28
C PRO A 18 6.10 -4.49 -20.89
N ALA A 19 4.86 -4.85 -21.25
CA ALA A 19 3.91 -3.90 -21.81
C ALA A 19 3.50 -2.82 -20.80
N GLU A 20 3.23 -3.19 -19.54
CA GLU A 20 2.88 -2.24 -18.49
C GLU A 20 4.06 -1.34 -18.14
N LEU A 21 5.24 -1.92 -17.93
CA LEU A 21 6.45 -1.17 -17.58
C LEU A 21 6.79 -0.15 -18.69
N ASN A 22 6.74 -0.57 -19.96
CA ASN A 22 6.95 0.33 -21.09
C ASN A 22 5.87 1.42 -21.16
N GLY A 23 4.62 1.09 -20.87
CA GLY A 23 3.53 2.06 -20.79
C GLY A 23 3.82 3.18 -19.78
N ARG A 24 4.35 2.84 -18.58
CA ARG A 24 4.76 3.81 -17.57
C ARG A 24 5.92 4.69 -18.04
N ILE A 25 6.95 4.10 -18.65
CA ILE A 25 8.09 4.84 -19.22
C ILE A 25 7.61 5.83 -20.30
N ASN A 26 6.82 5.36 -21.25
CA ASN A 26 6.31 6.18 -22.35
C ASN A 26 5.40 7.32 -21.86
N SER A 27 4.80 7.17 -20.68
CA SER A 27 3.98 8.19 -20.02
C SER A 27 4.79 9.13 -19.11
N GLY A 28 6.12 9.01 -19.11
CA GLY A 28 7.02 9.89 -18.37
C GLY A 28 7.10 9.63 -16.87
N PHE A 29 6.65 8.47 -16.40
CA PHE A 29 6.90 8.06 -15.01
C PHE A 29 8.34 7.60 -14.84
N LYS A 30 8.93 7.92 -13.70
CA LYS A 30 10.30 7.54 -13.34
C LYS A 30 10.32 6.47 -12.25
N ASN A 31 9.43 6.58 -11.27
CA ASN A 31 9.35 5.68 -10.12
C ASN A 31 8.18 4.72 -10.28
N VAL A 32 8.38 3.49 -9.83
CA VAL A 32 7.35 2.45 -9.88
C VAL A 32 7.28 1.66 -8.56
N GLU A 33 6.06 1.37 -8.13
CA GLU A 33 5.74 0.30 -7.21
C GLU A 33 5.31 -0.92 -8.02
N ILE A 34 6.00 -2.03 -7.87
CA ILE A 34 5.67 -3.27 -8.58
C ILE A 34 4.54 -3.98 -7.85
N HIS A 35 3.42 -4.15 -8.52
CA HIS A 35 2.30 -4.96 -8.02
C HIS A 35 2.51 -6.42 -8.39
N LEU A 36 2.63 -7.27 -7.38
CA LEU A 36 2.73 -8.71 -7.56
C LEU A 36 1.39 -9.39 -7.32
N GLU A 37 1.01 -10.25 -8.24
CA GLU A 37 -0.02 -11.26 -8.04
C GLU A 37 0.63 -12.57 -7.57
N GLU A 38 -0.14 -13.47 -6.95
CA GLU A 38 0.31 -14.78 -6.48
C GLU A 38 1.15 -15.52 -7.53
N TRP A 39 0.67 -15.55 -8.78
CA TRP A 39 1.34 -16.27 -9.85
C TRP A 39 2.72 -15.69 -10.24
N HIS A 40 3.01 -14.42 -9.92
CA HIS A 40 4.34 -13.82 -10.18
C HIS A 40 5.44 -14.39 -9.23
N VAL A 41 5.04 -14.88 -8.07
CA VAL A 41 5.94 -15.38 -7.01
C VAL A 41 5.65 -16.81 -6.61
N ARG A 42 4.82 -17.52 -7.38
CA ARG A 42 4.44 -18.92 -7.09
C ARG A 42 5.65 -19.87 -7.07
N ASP A 43 6.58 -19.66 -7.97
CA ASP A 43 7.82 -20.43 -8.04
C ASP A 43 9.03 -19.57 -8.46
N ASN A 44 10.22 -20.16 -8.34
CA ASN A 44 11.46 -19.44 -8.60
C ASN A 44 11.66 -19.08 -10.10
N ILE A 45 11.06 -19.83 -11.03
CA ILE A 45 11.20 -19.57 -12.46
C ILE A 45 10.40 -18.31 -12.82
N VAL A 46 9.16 -18.24 -12.35
CA VAL A 46 8.28 -17.09 -12.61
C VAL A 46 8.83 -15.84 -11.93
N SER A 47 9.31 -15.97 -10.69
CA SER A 47 9.95 -14.87 -9.96
C SER A 47 11.20 -14.35 -10.68
N ALA A 48 12.02 -15.24 -11.27
CA ALA A 48 13.17 -14.85 -12.08
C ALA A 48 12.77 -14.12 -13.37
N ILE A 49 11.64 -14.50 -13.99
CA ILE A 49 11.09 -13.78 -15.15
C ILE A 49 10.63 -12.38 -14.75
N ALA A 50 9.87 -12.26 -13.66
CA ALA A 50 9.43 -10.96 -13.13
C ALA A 50 10.64 -10.05 -12.86
N ARG A 51 11.65 -10.55 -12.14
CA ARG A 51 12.91 -9.84 -11.88
C ARG A 51 13.58 -9.36 -13.18
N ARG A 52 13.74 -10.24 -14.17
CA ARG A 52 14.33 -9.88 -15.45
C ARG A 52 13.57 -8.75 -16.14
N ASN A 53 12.25 -8.85 -16.21
CA ASN A 53 11.41 -7.84 -16.86
C ASN A 53 11.57 -6.47 -16.19
N ILE A 54 11.59 -6.45 -14.85
CA ILE A 54 11.78 -5.22 -14.08
C ILE A 54 13.17 -4.62 -14.34
N LEU A 55 14.23 -5.42 -14.27
CA LEU A 55 15.61 -4.97 -14.48
C LEU A 55 15.90 -4.53 -15.92
N GLN A 56 15.11 -4.97 -16.89
CA GLN A 56 15.18 -4.51 -18.28
C GLN A 56 14.40 -3.21 -18.53
N SER A 57 13.62 -2.75 -17.56
CA SER A 57 12.97 -1.43 -17.60
C SER A 57 13.90 -0.35 -17.08
N ASP A 58 13.73 0.87 -17.56
CA ASP A 58 14.47 2.05 -17.06
C ASP A 58 13.76 2.71 -15.85
N LEU A 59 12.81 2.02 -15.22
CA LEU A 59 12.08 2.51 -14.07
C LEU A 59 12.87 2.33 -12.78
N ASN A 60 12.84 3.34 -11.93
CA ASN A 60 13.34 3.27 -10.57
C ASN A 60 12.30 2.57 -9.67
N VAL A 61 12.59 1.36 -9.23
CA VAL A 61 11.69 0.60 -8.34
C VAL A 61 11.88 1.09 -6.91
N VAL A 62 10.87 1.73 -6.36
CA VAL A 62 10.88 2.21 -4.98
C VAL A 62 10.17 1.27 -4.02
N GLY A 63 9.25 0.45 -4.53
CA GLY A 63 8.49 -0.48 -3.71
C GLY A 63 7.94 -1.68 -4.47
N ILE A 64 7.53 -2.66 -3.71
CA ILE A 64 6.81 -3.86 -4.17
C ILE A 64 5.56 -4.03 -3.32
N HIS A 65 4.42 -4.15 -3.97
CA HIS A 65 3.19 -4.56 -3.34
C HIS A 65 3.10 -6.09 -3.38
N ALA A 66 3.15 -6.72 -2.22
CA ALA A 66 3.07 -8.17 -2.11
C ALA A 66 1.67 -8.69 -2.54
N PRO A 67 1.57 -9.94 -3.02
CA PRO A 67 0.28 -10.53 -3.38
C PRO A 67 -0.74 -10.47 -2.25
N LEU A 68 -1.96 -10.04 -2.53
CA LEU A 68 -3.06 -9.97 -1.56
C LEU A 68 -3.85 -11.28 -1.50
N LYS A 69 -3.83 -12.09 -2.54
CA LYS A 69 -4.64 -13.30 -2.67
C LYS A 69 -3.77 -14.53 -2.83
N HIS A 70 -4.17 -15.62 -2.19
CA HIS A 70 -3.66 -16.96 -2.38
C HIS A 70 -4.85 -17.92 -2.54
N ASP A 71 -4.88 -18.70 -3.62
CA ASP A 71 -5.93 -19.70 -3.91
C ASP A 71 -7.38 -19.19 -3.72
N LYS A 72 -7.67 -17.97 -4.18
CA LYS A 72 -8.99 -17.30 -4.09
C LYS A 72 -9.37 -16.81 -2.68
N LEU A 73 -8.56 -17.04 -1.68
CA LEU A 73 -8.75 -16.44 -0.36
C LEU A 73 -8.10 -15.08 -0.34
N VAL A 74 -8.75 -14.11 0.29
CA VAL A 74 -8.10 -12.84 0.64
C VAL A 74 -7.16 -13.14 1.78
N ASN A 75 -5.87 -13.18 1.50
CA ASN A 75 -4.86 -13.44 2.51
C ASN A 75 -4.38 -12.14 3.09
N THR A 76 -4.45 -12.12 4.38
CA THR A 76 -3.68 -11.22 5.17
C THR A 76 -2.32 -11.83 5.38
N LEU A 77 -1.30 -11.17 4.92
CA LEU A 77 0.05 -11.69 5.05
C LEU A 77 0.50 -11.82 6.51
N ILE A 78 -0.22 -11.18 7.43
CA ILE A 78 -0.02 -11.32 8.87
C ILE A 78 -1.37 -11.59 9.52
N PRO A 79 -1.60 -12.70 10.21
CA PRO A 79 -0.61 -13.69 10.70
C PRO A 79 -0.27 -14.86 9.74
N GLU A 80 -0.90 -14.97 8.57
CA GLU A 80 -0.84 -16.14 7.71
C GLU A 80 0.59 -16.54 7.29
N VAL A 81 1.49 -15.55 7.11
CA VAL A 81 2.91 -15.81 6.84
C VAL A 81 3.59 -16.69 7.90
N CYS A 82 3.06 -16.72 9.11
CA CYS A 82 3.63 -17.48 10.22
C CYS A 82 3.13 -18.93 10.28
N ILE A 83 1.91 -19.19 9.80
CA ILE A 83 1.24 -20.48 9.93
C ILE A 83 1.18 -21.26 8.61
N ASN A 84 1.17 -20.59 7.47
CA ASN A 84 1.07 -21.21 6.15
C ASN A 84 2.43 -21.18 5.44
N SER A 85 2.96 -22.38 5.11
CA SER A 85 4.27 -22.53 4.46
C SER A 85 4.31 -21.98 3.05
N ASP A 86 3.20 -22.05 2.31
CA ASP A 86 3.14 -21.60 0.91
C ASP A 86 3.14 -20.07 0.84
N ILE A 87 2.32 -19.42 1.66
CA ILE A 87 2.32 -17.96 1.83
C ILE A 87 3.70 -17.47 2.28
N ARG A 88 4.30 -18.14 3.25
CA ARG A 88 5.68 -17.85 3.68
C ARG A 88 6.68 -17.95 2.53
N GLY A 89 6.54 -18.95 1.68
CA GLY A 89 7.37 -19.10 0.48
C GLY A 89 7.20 -17.94 -0.50
N GLU A 90 5.97 -17.48 -0.74
CA GLU A 90 5.68 -16.36 -1.64
C GLU A 90 6.23 -15.04 -1.08
N VAL A 91 6.00 -14.78 0.22
CA VAL A 91 6.55 -13.59 0.88
C VAL A 91 8.07 -13.62 0.86
N SER A 92 8.70 -14.75 1.12
CA SER A 92 10.17 -14.86 1.04
C SER A 92 10.71 -14.59 -0.36
N ARG A 93 10.02 -15.05 -1.42
CA ARG A 93 10.40 -14.71 -2.82
C ARG A 93 10.18 -13.23 -3.13
N THR A 94 9.11 -12.64 -2.60
CA THR A 94 8.87 -11.19 -2.70
C THR A 94 9.99 -10.39 -2.04
N LEU A 95 10.41 -10.77 -0.82
CA LEU A 95 11.50 -10.11 -0.09
C LEU A 95 12.85 -10.29 -0.80
N SER A 96 13.12 -11.49 -1.34
CA SER A 96 14.32 -11.74 -2.14
C SER A 96 14.36 -10.86 -3.40
N LEU A 97 13.23 -10.72 -4.09
CA LEU A 97 13.11 -9.82 -5.24
C LEU A 97 13.36 -8.36 -4.83
N ALA A 98 12.78 -7.91 -3.70
CA ALA A 98 12.98 -6.57 -3.19
C ALA A 98 14.45 -6.29 -2.85
N GLN A 99 15.15 -7.25 -2.21
CA GLN A 99 16.57 -7.15 -1.89
C GLN A 99 17.42 -7.05 -3.17
N ASP A 100 17.18 -7.93 -4.14
CA ASP A 100 17.87 -7.89 -5.44
C ASP A 100 17.71 -6.53 -6.14
N LEU A 101 16.50 -5.97 -6.09
CA LEU A 101 16.22 -4.66 -6.66
C LEU A 101 16.89 -3.53 -5.88
N ALA A 102 16.87 -3.58 -4.54
CA ALA A 102 17.55 -2.60 -3.71
C ALA A 102 19.06 -2.55 -3.99
N GLU A 103 19.70 -3.72 -4.19
CA GLU A 103 21.11 -3.81 -4.55
C GLU A 103 21.41 -3.17 -5.92
N VAL A 104 20.54 -3.34 -6.91
CA VAL A 104 20.71 -2.75 -8.23
C VAL A 104 20.40 -1.25 -8.22
N MET A 105 19.30 -0.85 -7.60
CA MET A 105 18.82 0.54 -7.55
C MET A 105 19.66 1.41 -6.58
N LYS A 106 20.47 0.80 -5.69
CA LYS A 106 21.31 1.46 -4.69
C LYS A 106 20.53 2.30 -3.67
N HIS A 107 19.31 1.88 -3.36
CA HIS A 107 18.49 2.42 -2.29
C HIS A 107 17.60 1.33 -1.70
N LYS A 108 17.03 1.60 -0.51
CA LYS A 108 16.09 0.65 0.11
C LYS A 108 14.80 0.56 -0.69
N VAL A 109 14.28 -0.66 -0.84
CA VAL A 109 12.98 -0.93 -1.47
C VAL A 109 11.97 -1.29 -0.38
N TYR A 110 10.81 -0.63 -0.37
CA TYR A 110 9.75 -1.01 0.56
C TYR A 110 8.91 -2.16 0.01
N VAL A 111 8.38 -2.97 0.92
CA VAL A 111 7.43 -4.04 0.61
C VAL A 111 6.13 -3.77 1.36
N VAL A 112 5.05 -3.62 0.61
CA VAL A 112 3.70 -3.42 1.15
C VAL A 112 3.13 -4.76 1.56
N LEU A 113 2.76 -4.85 2.83
CA LEU A 113 2.14 -6.01 3.47
C LEU A 113 0.80 -5.61 4.07
N HIS A 114 -0.07 -6.59 4.30
CA HIS A 114 -1.37 -6.37 4.91
C HIS A 114 -1.48 -7.10 6.25
N SER A 115 -2.22 -6.50 7.18
CA SER A 115 -2.60 -7.13 8.45
C SER A 115 -4.09 -6.94 8.68
N LEU A 116 -4.79 -8.02 9.00
CA LEU A 116 -6.21 -7.97 9.40
C LEU A 116 -6.42 -8.13 10.91
N SER A 117 -5.36 -8.38 11.66
CA SER A 117 -5.50 -8.66 13.09
C SER A 117 -4.98 -7.52 13.94
N SER A 118 -5.66 -7.23 15.05
CA SER A 118 -5.12 -6.31 16.04
C SER A 118 -3.92 -6.92 16.78
N VAL A 119 -3.00 -6.08 17.21
CA VAL A 119 -1.82 -6.51 17.98
C VAL A 119 -2.23 -7.19 19.29
N GLU A 120 -3.31 -6.73 19.91
CA GLU A 120 -3.85 -7.30 21.13
C GLU A 120 -4.28 -8.75 20.94
N LEU A 121 -4.97 -9.06 19.83
CA LEU A 121 -5.35 -10.43 19.49
C LEU A 121 -4.13 -11.29 19.19
N LEU A 122 -3.20 -10.77 18.38
CA LEU A 122 -1.96 -11.50 18.05
C LEU A 122 -1.11 -11.81 19.29
N LYS A 123 -1.05 -10.89 20.27
CA LYS A 123 -0.34 -11.11 21.54
C LYS A 123 -1.06 -12.04 22.51
N GLN A 124 -2.40 -12.10 22.46
CA GLN A 124 -3.16 -13.10 23.23
C GLN A 124 -2.86 -14.53 22.74
N GLU A 125 -2.61 -14.69 21.44
CA GLU A 125 -2.11 -15.92 20.84
C GLU A 125 -0.57 -15.91 20.85
N GLY A 126 0.05 -15.99 22.02
CA GLY A 126 1.49 -15.76 22.23
C GLY A 126 2.42 -16.45 21.22
N GLN A 127 2.12 -17.70 20.81
CA GLN A 127 2.89 -18.40 19.78
C GLN A 127 2.83 -17.72 18.41
N VAL A 128 1.72 -17.08 18.06
CA VAL A 128 1.57 -16.36 16.78
C VAL A 128 2.43 -15.10 16.82
N TRP A 129 2.39 -14.34 17.91
CA TRP A 129 3.20 -13.13 18.04
C TRP A 129 4.71 -13.43 18.01
N ASP A 130 5.15 -14.45 18.76
CA ASP A 130 6.55 -14.90 18.75
C ASP A 130 7.00 -15.35 17.34
N SER A 131 6.11 -16.00 16.60
CA SER A 131 6.36 -16.41 15.21
C SER A 131 6.50 -15.22 14.27
N ILE A 132 5.68 -14.17 14.45
CA ILE A 132 5.77 -12.90 13.71
C ILE A 132 7.12 -12.22 13.99
N LEU A 133 7.50 -12.08 15.24
CA LEU A 133 8.77 -11.48 15.63
C LEU A 133 9.95 -12.26 15.03
N SER A 134 9.93 -13.60 15.17
CA SER A 134 10.95 -14.47 14.61
C SER A 134 11.06 -14.36 13.09
N PHE A 135 9.91 -14.27 12.39
CA PHE A 135 9.88 -14.07 10.95
C PHE A 135 10.55 -12.76 10.55
N PHE A 136 10.18 -11.63 11.17
CA PHE A 136 10.76 -10.34 10.80
C PHE A 136 12.23 -10.21 11.20
N LEU A 137 12.65 -10.72 12.36
CA LEU A 137 14.06 -10.74 12.76
C LEU A 137 14.93 -11.50 11.74
N LYS A 138 14.45 -12.67 11.32
CA LYS A 138 15.12 -13.45 10.27
C LYS A 138 15.13 -12.69 8.94
N SER A 139 14.00 -12.15 8.53
CA SER A 139 13.87 -11.44 7.25
C SER A 139 14.74 -10.18 7.17
N ILE A 140 14.86 -9.41 8.25
CA ILE A 140 15.76 -8.24 8.30
C ILE A 140 17.22 -8.64 8.19
N HIS A 141 17.60 -9.79 8.77
CA HIS A 141 18.95 -10.30 8.63
C HIS A 141 19.26 -10.78 7.21
N GLU A 142 18.29 -11.45 6.56
CA GLU A 142 18.45 -11.98 5.20
C GLU A 142 18.28 -10.89 4.11
N TYR A 143 17.48 -9.86 4.39
CA TYR A 143 17.12 -8.79 3.44
C TYR A 143 17.29 -7.39 4.07
N PRO A 144 18.54 -6.96 4.34
CA PRO A 144 18.81 -5.74 5.12
C PRO A 144 18.42 -4.43 4.44
N ASP A 145 18.25 -4.42 3.13
CA ASP A 145 17.86 -3.24 2.35
C ASP A 145 16.36 -3.20 2.04
N VAL A 146 15.60 -4.13 2.63
CA VAL A 146 14.13 -4.13 2.53
C VAL A 146 13.51 -3.37 3.71
N VAL A 147 12.51 -2.57 3.41
CA VAL A 147 11.67 -1.84 4.37
C VAL A 147 10.25 -2.40 4.29
N TYR A 148 9.62 -2.64 5.43
CA TYR A 148 8.28 -3.22 5.52
C TYR A 148 7.26 -2.12 5.77
N THR A 149 6.22 -2.05 4.95
CA THR A 149 5.11 -1.12 5.15
C THR A 149 3.80 -1.88 5.29
N PHE A 150 2.98 -1.49 6.25
CA PHE A 150 1.68 -2.10 6.50
C PHE A 150 0.58 -1.20 5.95
N GLU A 151 -0.17 -1.72 4.99
CA GLU A 151 -1.26 -0.99 4.36
C GLU A 151 -2.59 -1.23 5.09
N ASN A 152 -3.36 -0.15 5.28
CA ASN A 152 -4.75 -0.28 5.67
C ASN A 152 -5.58 -0.80 4.50
N ILE A 153 -6.43 -1.77 4.77
CA ILE A 153 -7.35 -2.31 3.78
C ILE A 153 -8.79 -1.93 4.09
N THR A 154 -9.64 -2.08 3.08
CA THR A 154 -11.09 -1.95 3.27
C THR A 154 -11.55 -2.99 4.28
N PRO A 155 -12.36 -2.61 5.30
CA PRO A 155 -12.92 -3.57 6.24
C PRO A 155 -13.67 -4.67 5.50
N ILE A 156 -13.28 -5.92 5.73
CA ILE A 156 -13.93 -7.09 5.14
C ILE A 156 -14.95 -7.59 6.15
N CYS A 157 -16.22 -7.66 5.74
CA CYS A 157 -17.27 -8.28 6.51
C CYS A 157 -17.49 -9.70 5.98
N GLU A 158 -16.92 -10.70 6.61
CA GLU A 158 -17.41 -12.07 6.47
C GLU A 158 -18.59 -12.29 7.41
N VAL A 159 -19.54 -13.15 7.00
CA VAL A 159 -20.82 -13.37 7.70
C VAL A 159 -20.62 -13.52 9.22
N GLY A 160 -20.93 -12.45 9.95
CA GLY A 160 -20.93 -12.41 11.42
C GLY A 160 -19.62 -12.02 12.10
N THR A 161 -18.55 -11.74 11.36
CA THR A 161 -17.27 -11.29 11.94
C THR A 161 -16.76 -10.05 11.21
N PHE A 162 -16.61 -8.95 11.94
CA PHE A 162 -16.00 -7.75 11.43
C PHE A 162 -14.49 -7.92 11.54
N VAL A 163 -13.81 -8.11 10.41
CA VAL A 163 -12.35 -8.12 10.37
C VAL A 163 -11.89 -6.74 9.89
N SER A 164 -11.30 -5.98 10.78
CA SER A 164 -10.84 -4.62 10.50
C SER A 164 -9.34 -4.60 10.20
N GLY A 165 -8.98 -4.33 8.95
CA GLY A 165 -7.61 -3.95 8.57
C GLY A 165 -7.44 -2.43 8.55
N SER A 166 -8.03 -1.73 9.51
CA SER A 166 -8.05 -0.26 9.55
C SER A 166 -6.67 0.33 9.76
N CYS A 167 -6.56 1.64 9.54
CA CYS A 167 -5.35 2.39 9.85
C CYS A 167 -4.90 2.24 11.31
N PHE A 168 -5.81 1.96 12.25
CA PHE A 168 -5.48 1.78 13.65
C PHE A 168 -4.67 0.50 13.87
N GLU A 169 -5.09 -0.62 13.28
CA GLU A 169 -4.37 -1.90 13.39
C GLU A 169 -3.00 -1.81 12.73
N ASN A 170 -2.90 -1.19 11.55
CA ASN A 170 -1.63 -1.04 10.84
C ASN A 170 -0.62 -0.20 11.62
N VAL A 171 -1.05 0.91 12.21
CA VAL A 171 -0.20 1.72 13.08
C VAL A 171 0.18 0.96 14.34
N SER A 172 -0.74 0.20 14.95
CA SER A 172 -0.49 -0.60 16.14
C SER A 172 0.56 -1.68 15.89
N ILE A 173 0.44 -2.44 14.77
CA ILE A 173 1.43 -3.46 14.42
C ILE A 173 2.79 -2.84 14.08
N CYS A 174 2.81 -1.76 13.31
CA CYS A 174 4.03 -1.02 13.00
C CYS A 174 4.74 -0.54 14.28
N LYS A 175 4.00 0.05 15.21
CA LYS A 175 4.51 0.52 16.49
C LYS A 175 5.08 -0.63 17.32
N ALA A 176 4.35 -1.74 17.49
CA ALA A 176 4.78 -2.90 18.25
C ALA A 176 6.06 -3.52 17.69
N LEU A 177 6.17 -3.67 16.37
CA LEU A 177 7.39 -4.19 15.72
C LEU A 177 8.56 -3.22 15.84
N ARG A 178 8.34 -1.90 15.80
CA ARG A 178 9.40 -0.90 16.06
C ARG A 178 9.93 -0.98 17.49
N GLU A 179 9.06 -1.21 18.45
CA GLU A 179 9.43 -1.34 19.87
C GLU A 179 10.23 -2.63 20.13
N GLU A 180 9.84 -3.75 19.52
CA GLU A 180 10.45 -5.06 19.76
C GLU A 180 11.71 -5.31 18.91
N ILE A 181 11.76 -4.81 17.67
CA ILE A 181 12.82 -5.14 16.70
C ILE A 181 13.65 -3.92 16.30
N GLY A 182 13.02 -2.77 16.01
CA GLY A 182 13.74 -1.55 15.65
C GLY A 182 12.98 -0.65 14.67
N GLN A 183 13.26 0.64 14.76
CA GLN A 183 12.49 1.68 14.07
C GLN A 183 12.78 1.80 12.58
N ALA A 184 13.94 1.35 12.11
CA ALA A 184 14.44 1.64 10.76
C ALA A 184 13.79 0.78 9.65
N TYR A 185 12.98 -0.22 10.03
CA TYR A 185 12.49 -1.22 9.09
C TYR A 185 10.98 -1.19 8.88
N PHE A 186 10.21 -0.64 9.82
CA PHE A 186 8.76 -0.75 9.83
C PHE A 186 8.08 0.60 9.68
N PHE A 187 7.14 0.68 8.74
CA PHE A 187 6.39 1.88 8.39
C PHE A 187 4.95 1.52 8.05
N THR A 188 4.14 2.51 7.71
CA THR A 188 2.79 2.31 7.20
C THR A 188 2.66 2.81 5.78
N THR A 189 1.79 2.17 5.02
CA THR A 189 1.22 2.68 3.78
C THR A 189 -0.20 3.15 4.09
N LEU A 190 -0.50 4.42 3.83
CA LEU A 190 -1.85 4.95 3.96
C LEU A 190 -2.54 4.88 2.60
N ASP A 191 -3.46 3.93 2.45
CA ASP A 191 -4.37 3.92 1.31
C ASP A 191 -5.57 4.84 1.59
N THR A 192 -5.71 5.88 0.75
CA THR A 192 -6.69 6.94 0.93
C THR A 192 -8.11 6.49 0.59
N CYS A 193 -8.27 5.61 -0.40
CA CYS A 193 -9.61 5.10 -0.74
C CYS A 193 -10.11 4.06 0.27
N HIS A 194 -9.21 3.26 0.85
CA HIS A 194 -9.55 2.36 1.95
C HIS A 194 -9.94 3.13 3.22
N ALA A 195 -9.25 4.21 3.53
CA ALA A 195 -9.59 5.10 4.64
C ALA A 195 -10.98 5.75 4.43
N LEU A 196 -11.27 6.23 3.21
CA LEU A 196 -12.58 6.79 2.86
C LEU A 196 -13.69 5.74 2.96
N THR A 197 -13.46 4.52 2.46
CA THR A 197 -14.42 3.42 2.57
C THR A 197 -14.69 3.08 4.04
N THR A 198 -13.65 3.05 4.86
CA THR A 198 -13.78 2.81 6.32
C THR A 198 -14.64 3.90 6.97
N THR A 199 -14.38 5.18 6.67
CA THR A 199 -15.19 6.31 7.16
C THR A 199 -16.67 6.14 6.79
N ARG A 200 -16.96 5.83 5.52
CA ARG A 200 -18.33 5.63 5.04
C ARG A 200 -19.04 4.46 5.71
N MET A 201 -18.32 3.36 5.95
CA MET A 201 -18.88 2.21 6.69
C MET A 201 -19.22 2.56 8.13
N PHE A 202 -18.34 3.26 8.84
CA PHE A 202 -18.63 3.70 10.21
C PHE A 202 -19.80 4.69 10.26
N ASN A 203 -19.92 5.57 9.27
CA ASN A 203 -21.08 6.47 9.16
C ASN A 203 -22.38 5.68 9.03
N LEU A 204 -22.42 4.65 8.17
CA LEU A 204 -23.61 3.79 8.07
C LEU A 204 -23.91 3.04 9.36
N LEU A 205 -22.90 2.48 10.03
CA LEU A 205 -23.08 1.78 11.29
C LEU A 205 -23.59 2.70 12.39
N SER A 206 -23.18 3.97 12.41
CA SER A 206 -23.65 4.96 13.39
C SER A 206 -25.13 5.30 13.27
N GLU A 207 -25.76 5.06 12.11
CA GLU A 207 -27.21 5.19 11.94
C GLU A 207 -27.98 4.12 12.75
N TYR A 208 -27.35 2.99 13.05
CA TYR A 208 -27.94 1.91 13.84
C TYR A 208 -27.52 1.92 15.31
N ASP A 209 -26.34 2.47 15.63
CA ASP A 209 -25.82 2.59 16.99
C ASP A 209 -25.11 3.94 17.19
N ASN A 210 -25.74 4.84 17.94
CA ASN A 210 -25.23 6.18 18.25
C ASN A 210 -23.94 6.20 19.09
N ASN A 211 -23.49 5.06 19.61
CA ASN A 211 -22.21 4.96 20.35
C ASN A 211 -21.03 4.77 19.41
N ILE A 212 -21.26 4.49 18.13
CA ILE A 212 -20.21 4.35 17.13
C ILE A 212 -19.63 5.72 16.78
N VAL A 213 -18.36 5.89 17.09
CA VAL A 213 -17.61 7.09 16.68
C VAL A 213 -17.11 6.92 15.26
N CYS A 214 -17.50 7.82 14.37
CA CYS A 214 -17.10 7.81 12.97
C CYS A 214 -15.74 8.48 12.81
N PRO A 215 -14.65 7.75 12.48
CA PRO A 215 -13.38 8.38 12.19
C PRO A 215 -13.47 9.15 10.88
N LYS A 216 -12.87 10.35 10.84
CA LYS A 216 -12.69 11.13 9.61
C LYS A 216 -11.32 10.81 9.00
N PHE A 217 -11.12 11.23 7.75
CA PHE A 217 -9.82 11.09 7.09
C PHE A 217 -8.67 11.67 7.91
N ASP A 218 -8.84 12.87 8.48
CA ASP A 218 -7.85 13.51 9.36
C ASP A 218 -7.40 12.62 10.52
N THR A 219 -8.33 11.83 11.10
CA THR A 219 -8.01 10.90 12.19
C THR A 219 -7.03 9.83 11.70
N PHE A 220 -7.27 9.26 10.51
CA PHE A 220 -6.38 8.27 9.92
C PHE A 220 -5.04 8.88 9.50
N ALA A 221 -5.08 10.09 8.95
CA ALA A 221 -3.90 10.86 8.56
C ALA A 221 -2.99 11.14 9.77
N ASP A 222 -3.56 11.62 10.87
CA ASP A 222 -2.80 11.99 12.08
C ASP A 222 -2.13 10.80 12.76
N ILE A 223 -2.82 9.67 12.91
CA ILE A 223 -2.22 8.47 13.52
C ILE A 223 -1.08 7.89 12.68
N ASN A 224 -1.14 8.03 11.35
CA ASN A 224 -0.11 7.57 10.43
C ASN A 224 1.10 8.51 10.34
N ARG A 225 0.96 9.79 10.68
CA ARG A 225 1.95 10.87 10.44
C ARG A 225 3.40 10.50 10.80
N LYS A 226 3.61 9.74 11.88
CA LYS A 226 4.96 9.34 12.34
C LYS A 226 5.48 8.06 11.71
N TYR A 227 4.64 7.36 10.99
CA TYR A 227 4.93 6.00 10.52
C TYR A 227 4.84 5.89 9.00
N VAL A 228 4.15 6.81 8.33
CA VAL A 228 3.90 6.74 6.89
C VAL A 228 5.19 6.89 6.08
N ASN A 229 5.39 5.94 5.17
CA ASN A 229 6.46 5.95 4.17
C ASN A 229 5.92 5.95 2.74
N ASN A 230 4.69 5.53 2.56
CA ASN A 230 4.01 5.49 1.29
C ASN A 230 2.54 5.87 1.44
N ILE A 231 1.99 6.54 0.47
CA ILE A 231 0.56 6.88 0.39
C ILE A 231 0.05 6.32 -0.93
N HIS A 232 -0.93 5.42 -0.88
CA HIS A 232 -1.68 5.01 -2.05
C HIS A 232 -2.80 6.03 -2.30
N LEU A 233 -2.64 6.81 -3.36
CA LEU A 233 -3.57 7.89 -3.70
C LEU A 233 -4.55 7.43 -4.75
N SER A 234 -5.79 7.23 -4.35
CA SER A 234 -6.90 6.88 -5.21
C SER A 234 -8.24 7.24 -4.55
N TYR A 235 -9.33 7.09 -5.30
CA TYR A 235 -10.68 7.39 -4.88
C TYR A 235 -11.59 6.17 -5.00
N VAL A 236 -12.76 6.24 -4.36
CA VAL A 236 -13.83 5.25 -4.44
C VAL A 236 -15.18 5.95 -4.55
N GLU A 237 -16.01 5.59 -5.54
CA GLU A 237 -17.32 6.25 -5.77
C GLU A 237 -18.40 5.79 -4.80
N GLN A 238 -18.30 4.53 -4.32
CA GLN A 238 -19.30 3.91 -3.46
C GLN A 238 -18.63 3.28 -2.24
N LEU A 239 -19.32 2.39 -1.55
CA LEU A 239 -18.75 1.65 -0.42
C LEU A 239 -17.61 0.68 -0.78
N GLY A 240 -17.14 0.69 -2.02
CA GLY A 240 -15.92 0.00 -2.42
C GLY A 240 -16.06 -1.51 -2.65
N PHE A 241 -17.25 -2.10 -2.46
CA PHE A 241 -17.46 -3.55 -2.60
C PHE A 241 -17.84 -3.99 -4.03
N ALA A 242 -18.32 -3.07 -4.85
CA ALA A 242 -18.64 -3.38 -6.24
C ALA A 242 -17.36 -3.36 -7.11
N PRO A 243 -17.18 -4.34 -8.03
CA PRO A 243 -16.05 -4.32 -8.95
C PRO A 243 -15.98 -3.00 -9.74
N GLY A 244 -14.80 -2.37 -9.78
CA GLY A 244 -14.57 -1.14 -10.55
C GLY A 244 -14.86 0.18 -9.83
N THR A 245 -15.39 0.15 -8.61
CA THR A 245 -15.67 1.38 -7.82
C THR A 245 -14.52 1.81 -6.91
N HIS A 246 -13.56 0.93 -6.67
CA HIS A 246 -12.40 1.10 -5.81
C HIS A 246 -11.13 1.32 -6.65
N GLY A 247 -10.24 2.18 -6.19
CA GLY A 247 -8.98 2.47 -6.87
C GLY A 247 -9.18 3.21 -8.19
N ILE A 248 -9.95 4.30 -8.21
CA ILE A 248 -10.16 5.15 -9.38
C ILE A 248 -9.44 6.49 -9.21
N ALA A 249 -9.13 7.15 -10.33
CA ALA A 249 -8.62 8.53 -10.29
C ALA A 249 -9.70 9.48 -9.79
N HIS A 250 -9.30 10.54 -9.09
CA HIS A 250 -10.23 11.57 -8.64
C HIS A 250 -10.79 12.34 -9.84
N ASP A 251 -12.10 12.34 -10.02
CA ASP A 251 -12.79 13.26 -10.93
C ASP A 251 -13.03 14.60 -10.19
N LEU A 252 -12.22 15.60 -10.49
CA LEU A 252 -12.30 16.91 -9.81
C LEU A 252 -13.57 17.71 -10.17
N ALA A 253 -14.36 17.25 -11.14
CA ALA A 253 -15.71 17.81 -11.40
C ALA A 253 -16.75 17.26 -10.41
N ASN A 254 -16.50 16.12 -9.78
CA ASN A 254 -17.31 15.57 -8.71
C ASN A 254 -16.91 16.22 -7.37
N HIS A 255 -17.89 16.85 -6.70
CA HIS A 255 -17.64 17.60 -5.45
C HIS A 255 -17.05 16.73 -4.33
N GLU A 256 -17.52 15.50 -4.15
CA GLU A 256 -17.04 14.60 -3.11
C GLU A 256 -15.60 14.12 -3.41
N ALA A 257 -15.33 13.74 -4.66
CA ALA A 257 -13.98 13.36 -5.09
C ALA A 257 -13.01 14.53 -4.97
N TYR A 258 -13.43 15.75 -5.30
CA TYR A 258 -12.64 16.97 -5.14
C TYR A 258 -12.33 17.26 -3.67
N SER A 259 -13.34 17.15 -2.79
CA SER A 259 -13.13 17.35 -1.34
C SER A 259 -12.11 16.34 -0.78
N HIS A 260 -12.30 15.07 -1.07
CA HIS A 260 -11.38 14.01 -0.64
C HIS A 260 -9.96 14.21 -1.20
N PHE A 261 -9.86 14.58 -2.47
CA PHE A 261 -8.55 14.89 -3.08
C PHE A 261 -7.84 16.02 -2.34
N ASN A 262 -8.53 17.11 -2.03
CA ASN A 262 -7.95 18.23 -1.28
C ASN A 262 -7.50 17.81 0.12
N GLU A 263 -8.30 17.05 0.87
CA GLU A 263 -7.92 16.51 2.18
C GLU A 263 -6.61 15.67 2.07
N CYS A 264 -6.50 14.82 1.04
CA CYS A 264 -5.30 14.05 0.79
C CYS A 264 -4.08 14.95 0.49
N MET A 265 -4.27 15.97 -0.34
CA MET A 265 -3.18 16.89 -0.72
C MET A 265 -2.74 17.78 0.44
N GLU A 266 -3.67 18.27 1.28
CA GLU A 266 -3.35 18.99 2.51
C GLU A 266 -2.54 18.13 3.47
N TYR A 267 -2.92 16.86 3.63
CA TYR A 267 -2.13 15.91 4.43
C TYR A 267 -0.73 15.72 3.86
N ILE A 268 -0.60 15.43 2.57
CA ILE A 268 0.70 15.24 1.89
C ILE A 268 1.58 16.47 2.07
N THR A 269 1.06 17.67 1.84
CA THR A 269 1.82 18.92 2.01
C THR A 269 2.27 19.15 3.45
N SER A 270 1.48 18.72 4.43
CA SER A 270 1.83 18.80 5.85
C SER A 270 3.00 17.91 6.25
N LEU A 271 3.40 16.95 5.41
CA LEU A 271 4.54 16.03 5.60
C LEU A 271 5.84 16.52 4.96
N SER A 272 5.92 17.78 4.56
CA SER A 272 7.03 18.37 3.78
C SER A 272 8.44 18.16 4.35
N GLY A 273 8.58 17.87 5.64
CA GLY A 273 9.88 17.55 6.27
C GLY A 273 10.31 16.08 6.14
N ASN A 274 9.40 15.18 5.75
CA ASN A 274 9.63 13.75 5.57
C ASN A 274 8.64 13.22 4.54
N MET A 275 8.81 13.65 3.29
CA MET A 275 7.89 13.33 2.19
C MET A 275 7.85 11.82 1.94
N PRO A 276 6.68 11.18 2.08
CA PRO A 276 6.50 9.79 1.69
C PRO A 276 6.44 9.67 0.16
N TYR A 277 6.58 8.45 -0.35
CA TYR A 277 6.19 8.16 -1.72
C TYR A 277 4.67 8.29 -1.89
N ILE A 278 4.24 8.73 -3.08
CA ILE A 278 2.83 8.91 -3.44
C ILE A 278 2.54 7.98 -4.61
N THR A 279 2.07 6.79 -4.30
CA THR A 279 1.75 5.77 -5.30
C THR A 279 0.35 6.02 -5.88
N LEU A 280 0.28 6.22 -7.17
CA LEU A 280 -0.98 6.36 -7.90
C LEU A 280 -1.61 4.97 -8.07
N GLU A 281 -2.42 4.56 -7.11
CA GLU A 281 -3.09 3.26 -7.10
C GLU A 281 -4.43 3.32 -7.81
N VAL A 282 -4.38 3.60 -9.10
CA VAL A 282 -5.58 3.73 -9.92
C VAL A 282 -5.69 2.60 -10.96
N ARG A 283 -6.91 2.12 -11.15
CA ARG A 283 -7.22 1.12 -12.16
C ARG A 283 -7.16 1.73 -13.55
N GLU A 284 -6.60 0.98 -14.47
CA GLU A 284 -6.51 1.33 -15.87
C GLU A 284 -7.47 0.47 -16.69
N GLN A 285 -8.01 1.03 -17.77
CA GLN A 285 -8.71 0.24 -18.78
C GLN A 285 -7.72 -0.58 -19.62
N ASP A 286 -6.55 0.00 -19.89
CA ASP A 286 -5.41 -0.63 -20.54
C ASP A 286 -4.15 -0.31 -19.76
N TYR A 287 -3.60 -1.28 -19.07
CA TYR A 287 -2.41 -1.11 -18.23
C TYR A 287 -1.14 -0.82 -19.05
N SER A 288 -1.13 -1.09 -20.35
CA SER A 288 -0.06 -0.67 -21.26
C SER A 288 -0.15 0.82 -21.66
N ASN A 289 -1.29 1.46 -21.37
CA ASN A 289 -1.57 2.87 -21.65
C ASN A 289 -2.24 3.54 -20.44
N PRO A 290 -1.49 4.01 -19.42
CA PRO A 290 -1.98 4.34 -18.08
C PRO A 290 -2.67 5.71 -18.02
N GLN A 291 -3.81 5.87 -18.65
CA GLN A 291 -4.53 7.14 -18.72
C GLN A 291 -5.06 7.62 -17.37
N SER A 292 -5.51 6.70 -16.50
CA SER A 292 -5.96 7.06 -15.16
C SER A 292 -4.82 7.57 -14.29
N SER A 293 -3.64 6.94 -14.36
CA SER A 293 -2.44 7.41 -13.65
C SER A 293 -1.98 8.78 -14.17
N ILE A 294 -2.04 9.01 -15.49
CA ILE A 294 -1.72 10.32 -16.08
C ILE A 294 -2.68 11.39 -15.57
N ALA A 295 -3.99 11.12 -15.59
CA ALA A 295 -5.00 12.04 -15.08
C ALA A 295 -4.79 12.37 -13.59
N GLN A 296 -4.51 11.35 -12.77
CA GLN A 296 -4.24 11.56 -11.34
C GLN A 296 -2.98 12.41 -11.12
N ARG A 297 -1.90 12.20 -11.89
CA ARG A 297 -0.69 13.03 -11.84
C ARG A 297 -0.98 14.47 -12.27
N GLN A 298 -1.84 14.68 -13.27
CA GLN A 298 -2.27 16.02 -13.70
C GLN A 298 -3.04 16.73 -12.58
N ASN A 299 -3.97 16.03 -11.91
CA ASN A 299 -4.68 16.58 -10.76
C ASN A 299 -3.71 17.09 -9.67
N ILE A 300 -2.66 16.32 -9.37
CA ILE A 300 -1.62 16.76 -8.41
C ILE A 300 -0.90 18.01 -8.93
N ALA A 301 -0.50 18.03 -10.19
CA ALA A 301 0.18 19.18 -10.77
C ALA A 301 -0.71 20.44 -10.75
N GLU A 302 -2.00 20.30 -11.05
CA GLU A 302 -2.98 21.42 -10.99
C GLU A 302 -3.16 21.95 -9.57
N TYR A 303 -3.14 21.10 -8.55
CA TYR A 303 -3.25 21.51 -7.16
C TYR A 303 -2.11 22.48 -6.77
N PHE A 304 -0.87 22.15 -7.13
CA PHE A 304 0.29 22.99 -6.81
C PHE A 304 0.47 24.21 -7.72
N ASN A 305 -0.16 24.24 -8.89
CA ASN A 305 -0.10 25.39 -9.79
C ASN A 305 -1.20 26.44 -9.49
N LYS A 306 -2.13 26.15 -8.58
CA LYS A 306 -3.18 27.10 -8.14
C LYS A 306 -2.72 27.99 -6.98
N GLU A 307 -1.62 27.64 -6.31
CA GLU A 307 -0.98 28.46 -5.28
C GLU A 307 0.11 29.37 -5.88
#